data_d240b8270713aca7d4d6fcc36bd550c4
#
_entry.id   d240b8270713aca7d4d6fcc36bd550c4
#
_cell.length_a   1.000
_cell.length_b   1.000
_cell.length_c   1.000
_cell.angle_alpha   90.00
_cell.angle_beta   90.00
_cell.angle_gamma   90.00
#
_symmetry.space_group_name_H-M   'P 1'
#
loop_
_entity.id
_entity.type
_entity.pdbx_description
1 polymer ?
#
loop_
_entity_poly.entity_id
_entity_poly.type
_entity_poly.pdbx_seq_one_letter_code
_entity_poly.pdbx_strand_id
1 'polypeptide(L)'
;MHVLVTGSSGLIGSEAVRFFDQLGFRIYGADNNMRADFFGAKGDTTWNRKRLEESCAHFTHHELDIRDRETVDTLFSETHFDLILHAAAQPSHDLAAKRPFDDFDVNAVGTLNLLEACRIHCPDAVFIHMSTNKVYGDRPNKIKLKEHETRWDYDDPKYVNGIPEDFPIDQSLHSLFGASKLAGDILAQEYGRYFGLKVGIFRGGCLTGPHHSGVELHGFLNYLVLVALREGPYTIFGYKGKQVRDQIHSHDVINAFWHFAQDPKPGEVYNLGGGKGNAASLIECVDIIERLSGKRPELTYSDQNRIGDHICYYSDLSKLRSHYPGWDLTYTIEEIVEEMILLMRDR
;
A
#
# COMPACT_ATOMS: atom_id res chain seq x y z
N MET A 1 -21.75 8.48 8.71
CA MET A 1 -21.12 7.16 8.71
C MET A 1 -20.05 7.11 9.79
N HIS A 2 -19.89 5.95 10.42
CA HIS A 2 -18.78 5.65 11.32
C HIS A 2 -17.75 4.81 10.57
N VAL A 3 -16.54 5.32 10.48
CA VAL A 3 -15.45 4.70 9.70
C VAL A 3 -14.33 4.26 10.64
N LEU A 4 -13.97 2.99 10.63
CA LEU A 4 -12.76 2.50 11.29
C LEU A 4 -11.61 2.49 10.29
N VAL A 5 -10.49 3.10 10.66
CA VAL A 5 -9.26 3.09 9.86
C VAL A 5 -8.14 2.50 10.70
N THR A 6 -7.68 1.27 10.39
CA THR A 6 -6.51 0.70 11.05
C THR A 6 -5.23 1.10 10.32
N GLY A 7 -4.14 1.32 11.06
CA GLY A 7 -2.93 1.93 10.50
C GLY A 7 -3.15 3.42 10.16
N SER A 8 -3.98 4.10 10.94
CA SER A 8 -4.48 5.46 10.68
C SER A 8 -3.38 6.51 10.58
N SER A 9 -2.24 6.29 11.21
CA SER A 9 -1.09 7.22 11.17
C SER A 9 -0.12 6.95 10.01
N GLY A 10 -0.31 5.84 9.28
CA GLY A 10 0.47 5.49 8.09
C GLY A 10 0.03 6.26 6.84
N LEU A 11 0.70 6.02 5.69
CA LEU A 11 0.42 6.71 4.42
C LEU A 11 -1.06 6.60 4.02
N ILE A 12 -1.54 5.38 3.85
CA ILE A 12 -2.91 5.12 3.35
C ILE A 12 -3.96 5.46 4.41
N GLY A 13 -3.69 5.07 5.67
CA GLY A 13 -4.61 5.37 6.77
C GLY A 13 -4.81 6.87 6.99
N SER A 14 -3.75 7.66 6.97
CA SER A 14 -3.85 9.11 7.16
C SER A 14 -4.55 9.83 6.01
N GLU A 15 -4.37 9.36 4.78
CA GLU A 15 -5.12 9.87 3.64
C GLU A 15 -6.61 9.52 3.76
N ALA A 16 -6.94 8.29 4.21
CA ALA A 16 -8.32 7.89 4.48
C ALA A 16 -8.97 8.77 5.55
N VAL A 17 -8.27 9.02 6.65
CA VAL A 17 -8.76 9.90 7.73
C VAL A 17 -9.11 11.28 7.16
N ARG A 18 -8.21 11.92 6.41
CA ARG A 18 -8.45 13.22 5.80
C ARG A 18 -9.62 13.20 4.81
N PHE A 19 -9.66 12.20 3.94
CA PHE A 19 -10.69 12.07 2.91
C PHE A 19 -12.09 11.94 3.53
N PHE A 20 -12.24 11.07 4.53
CA PHE A 20 -13.54 10.85 5.16
C PHE A 20 -13.93 11.96 6.15
N ASP A 21 -12.96 12.67 6.76
CA ASP A 21 -13.24 13.87 7.56
C ASP A 21 -13.84 14.99 6.68
N GLN A 22 -13.32 15.20 5.47
CA GLN A 22 -13.87 16.16 4.50
C GLN A 22 -15.30 15.82 4.07
N LEU A 23 -15.68 14.54 4.11
CA LEU A 23 -17.07 14.10 3.88
C LEU A 23 -17.96 14.22 5.14
N GLY A 24 -17.42 14.70 6.27
CA GLY A 24 -18.14 14.85 7.53
C GLY A 24 -18.44 13.53 8.25
N PHE A 25 -17.69 12.46 7.97
CA PHE A 25 -17.86 11.18 8.64
C PHE A 25 -17.12 11.17 9.97
N ARG A 26 -17.58 10.36 10.91
CA ARG A 26 -16.89 10.13 12.19
C ARG A 26 -15.86 9.02 12.01
N ILE A 27 -14.58 9.35 12.24
CA ILE A 27 -13.45 8.44 12.00
C ILE A 27 -12.84 7.98 13.32
N TYR A 28 -12.72 6.67 13.47
CA TYR A 28 -12.04 5.97 14.53
C TYR A 28 -10.72 5.43 13.98
N GLY A 29 -9.60 6.03 14.33
CA GLY A 29 -8.30 5.58 13.84
C GLY A 29 -7.62 4.68 14.83
N ALA A 30 -7.36 3.44 14.47
CA ALA A 30 -6.63 2.47 15.28
C ALA A 30 -5.17 2.37 14.81
N ASP A 31 -4.22 2.69 15.68
CA ASP A 31 -2.77 2.64 15.40
C ASP A 31 -2.01 2.54 16.72
N ASN A 32 -0.92 1.78 16.75
CA ASN A 32 -0.04 1.64 17.93
C ASN A 32 1.41 2.07 17.62
N ASN A 33 1.63 2.78 16.51
CA ASN A 33 2.95 3.23 16.06
C ASN A 33 4.03 2.11 15.99
N MET A 34 3.60 0.86 15.75
CA MET A 34 4.50 -0.29 15.64
C MET A 34 5.56 -0.10 14.53
N ARG A 35 5.30 0.84 13.61
CA ARG A 35 6.28 1.24 12.61
C ARG A 35 7.56 1.80 13.23
N ALA A 36 7.48 2.50 14.36
CA ALA A 36 8.65 2.96 15.11
C ALA A 36 9.44 1.80 15.73
N ASP A 37 8.75 0.75 16.21
CA ASP A 37 9.40 -0.48 16.67
C ASP A 37 10.12 -1.22 15.54
N PHE A 38 9.56 -1.21 14.34
CA PHE A 38 10.14 -1.89 13.18
C PHE A 38 11.31 -1.12 12.54
N PHE A 39 11.24 0.20 12.45
CA PHE A 39 12.18 1.02 11.66
C PHE A 39 12.92 2.08 12.51
N GLY A 40 12.73 2.08 13.82
CA GLY A 40 13.28 3.09 14.71
C GLY A 40 12.67 4.48 14.51
N ALA A 41 13.35 5.51 14.98
CA ALA A 41 12.87 6.90 14.94
C ALA A 41 12.47 7.39 13.52
N LYS A 42 13.09 6.88 12.47
CA LYS A 42 12.74 7.23 11.08
C LYS A 42 11.38 6.65 10.65
N GLY A 43 10.92 5.59 11.30
CA GLY A 43 9.61 4.98 11.07
C GLY A 43 8.49 5.60 11.90
N ASP A 44 8.80 6.43 12.90
CA ASP A 44 7.81 7.03 13.79
C ASP A 44 6.74 7.81 13.03
N THR A 45 5.48 7.48 13.28
CA THR A 45 4.29 8.12 12.69
C THR A 45 3.54 9.02 13.66
N THR A 46 4.06 9.25 14.88
CA THR A 46 3.45 10.12 15.89
C THR A 46 3.23 11.55 15.38
N TRP A 47 4.16 12.08 14.55
CA TRP A 47 4.00 13.38 13.93
C TRP A 47 2.75 13.47 13.05
N ASN A 48 2.45 12.39 12.31
CA ASN A 48 1.31 12.34 11.41
C ASN A 48 0.00 12.18 12.19
N ARG A 49 -0.01 11.36 13.27
CA ARG A 49 -1.13 11.29 14.20
C ARG A 49 -1.50 12.67 14.75
N LYS A 50 -0.52 13.40 15.32
CA LYS A 50 -0.75 14.75 15.86
C LYS A 50 -1.31 15.69 14.82
N ARG A 51 -0.77 15.67 13.59
CA ARG A 51 -1.30 16.47 12.48
C ARG A 51 -2.77 16.14 12.20
N LEU A 52 -3.17 14.87 12.23
CA LEU A 52 -4.56 14.47 12.03
C LEU A 52 -5.45 14.92 13.18
N GLU A 53 -5.01 14.78 14.43
CA GLU A 53 -5.73 15.24 15.63
C GLU A 53 -5.96 16.77 15.59
N GLU A 54 -5.02 17.54 15.04
CA GLU A 54 -5.11 18.99 14.90
C GLU A 54 -5.96 19.45 13.71
N SER A 55 -5.97 18.68 12.60
CA SER A 55 -6.56 19.13 11.32
C SER A 55 -7.89 18.47 10.97
N CYS A 56 -8.27 17.34 11.60
CA CYS A 56 -9.47 16.57 11.29
C CYS A 56 -10.46 16.64 12.46
N ALA A 57 -11.57 17.35 12.26
CA ALA A 57 -12.52 17.64 13.34
C ALA A 57 -13.31 16.42 13.82
N HIS A 58 -13.46 15.39 12.99
CA HIS A 58 -14.25 14.19 13.27
C HIS A 58 -13.39 12.95 13.53
N PHE A 59 -12.08 13.13 13.70
CA PHE A 59 -11.12 12.05 13.96
C PHE A 59 -10.91 11.82 15.45
N THR A 60 -10.94 10.55 15.85
CA THR A 60 -10.57 10.10 17.20
C THR A 60 -9.53 8.98 17.08
N HIS A 61 -8.39 9.16 17.74
CA HIS A 61 -7.35 8.14 17.79
C HIS A 61 -7.61 7.12 18.90
N HIS A 62 -7.43 5.86 18.59
CA HIS A 62 -7.45 4.73 19.51
C HIS A 62 -6.08 4.03 19.45
N GLU A 63 -5.37 4.01 20.56
CA GLU A 63 -4.17 3.21 20.73
C GLU A 63 -4.58 1.73 20.78
N LEU A 64 -4.40 0.99 19.67
CA LEU A 64 -4.89 -0.36 19.53
C LEU A 64 -3.94 -1.22 18.71
N ASP A 65 -3.60 -2.40 19.22
CA ASP A 65 -2.91 -3.46 18.50
C ASP A 65 -3.93 -4.45 17.91
N ILE A 66 -3.97 -4.57 16.60
CA ILE A 66 -4.91 -5.48 15.92
C ILE A 66 -4.67 -6.96 16.24
N ARG A 67 -3.52 -7.31 16.82
CA ARG A 67 -3.23 -8.67 17.31
C ARG A 67 -3.99 -8.99 18.60
N ASP A 68 -4.36 -7.98 19.36
CA ASP A 68 -5.15 -8.13 20.59
C ASP A 68 -6.63 -8.34 20.23
N ARG A 69 -7.02 -9.62 20.23
CA ARG A 69 -8.38 -10.03 19.89
C ARG A 69 -9.44 -9.44 20.81
N GLU A 70 -9.17 -9.38 22.11
CA GLU A 70 -10.15 -8.92 23.11
C GLU A 70 -10.41 -7.42 22.94
N THR A 71 -9.35 -6.63 22.74
CA THR A 71 -9.47 -5.19 22.53
C THR A 71 -10.15 -4.89 21.17
N VAL A 72 -9.86 -5.65 20.11
CA VAL A 72 -10.56 -5.52 18.82
C VAL A 72 -12.04 -5.86 18.98
N ASP A 73 -12.39 -6.98 19.62
CA ASP A 73 -13.79 -7.38 19.85
C ASP A 73 -14.56 -6.33 20.65
N THR A 74 -13.94 -5.80 21.70
CA THR A 74 -14.53 -4.72 22.53
C THR A 74 -14.84 -3.48 21.69
N LEU A 75 -13.89 -3.01 20.88
CA LEU A 75 -14.09 -1.83 20.00
C LEU A 75 -15.30 -2.02 19.07
N PHE A 76 -15.42 -3.20 18.46
CA PHE A 76 -16.53 -3.48 17.54
C PHE A 76 -17.87 -3.71 18.25
N SER A 77 -17.86 -4.24 19.47
CA SER A 77 -19.10 -4.41 20.26
C SER A 77 -19.66 -3.09 20.79
N GLU A 78 -18.78 -2.12 21.05
CA GLU A 78 -19.17 -0.80 21.57
C GLU A 78 -19.50 0.21 20.45
N THR A 79 -19.04 -0.03 19.23
CA THR A 79 -19.22 0.90 18.11
C THR A 79 -19.65 0.17 16.85
N HIS A 80 -20.83 0.54 16.34
CA HIS A 80 -21.28 0.04 15.04
C HIS A 80 -20.60 0.82 13.91
N PHE A 81 -19.75 0.15 13.13
CA PHE A 81 -19.07 0.71 11.96
C PHE A 81 -19.86 0.47 10.67
N ASP A 82 -19.89 1.48 9.80
CA ASP A 82 -20.46 1.38 8.46
C ASP A 82 -19.38 0.98 7.43
N LEU A 83 -18.13 1.39 7.68
CA LEU A 83 -16.97 1.15 6.82
C LEU A 83 -15.75 0.83 7.68
N ILE A 84 -15.07 -0.26 7.36
CA ILE A 84 -13.78 -0.64 7.95
C ILE A 84 -12.72 -0.60 6.85
N LEU A 85 -11.68 0.20 7.05
CA LEU A 85 -10.54 0.31 6.17
C LEU A 85 -9.30 -0.25 6.88
N HIS A 86 -8.90 -1.46 6.47
CA HIS A 86 -7.79 -2.17 7.09
C HIS A 86 -6.51 -1.95 6.30
N ALA A 87 -5.68 -0.98 6.77
CA ALA A 87 -4.37 -0.64 6.21
C ALA A 87 -3.20 -0.89 7.18
N ALA A 88 -3.47 -1.32 8.42
CA ALA A 88 -2.42 -1.73 9.36
C ALA A 88 -1.68 -2.97 8.83
N ALA A 89 -0.36 -2.93 8.81
CA ALA A 89 0.47 -4.03 8.33
C ALA A 89 1.92 -3.91 8.82
N GLN A 90 2.64 -5.04 8.91
CA GLN A 90 4.09 -5.07 8.85
C GLN A 90 4.48 -5.07 7.36
N PRO A 91 5.17 -4.04 6.81
CA PRO A 91 5.32 -3.88 5.37
C PRO A 91 6.69 -4.30 4.80
N SER A 92 7.63 -4.79 5.62
CA SER A 92 9.03 -5.02 5.22
C SER A 92 9.37 -6.49 5.04
N HIS A 93 9.93 -6.84 3.86
CA HIS A 93 10.48 -8.18 3.59
C HIS A 93 11.61 -8.57 4.54
N ASP A 94 12.54 -7.63 4.79
CA ASP A 94 13.72 -7.89 5.61
C ASP A 94 13.36 -8.11 7.08
N LEU A 95 12.34 -7.40 7.57
CA LEU A 95 11.84 -7.56 8.92
C LEU A 95 11.03 -8.85 9.08
N ALA A 96 10.23 -9.22 8.10
CA ALA A 96 9.51 -10.49 8.09
C ALA A 96 10.47 -11.67 8.26
N ALA A 97 11.64 -11.65 7.59
CA ALA A 97 12.64 -12.68 7.74
C ALA A 97 13.31 -12.69 9.13
N LYS A 98 13.43 -11.54 9.78
CA LYS A 98 14.03 -11.42 11.13
C LYS A 98 13.03 -11.64 12.26
N ARG A 99 11.77 -11.29 12.06
CA ARG A 99 10.68 -11.33 13.04
C ARG A 99 9.42 -12.01 12.43
N PRO A 100 9.51 -13.32 12.07
CA PRO A 100 8.45 -13.99 11.31
C PRO A 100 7.12 -14.11 12.05
N PHE A 101 7.14 -14.26 13.38
CA PHE A 101 5.92 -14.30 14.19
C PHE A 101 5.22 -12.93 14.19
N ASP A 102 5.95 -11.85 14.43
CA ASP A 102 5.36 -10.51 14.39
C ASP A 102 4.77 -10.18 13.02
N ASP A 103 5.46 -10.56 11.94
CA ASP A 103 4.97 -10.38 10.57
C ASP A 103 3.65 -11.13 10.35
N PHE A 104 3.61 -12.40 10.72
CA PHE A 104 2.42 -13.23 10.52
C PHE A 104 1.28 -12.79 11.44
N ASP A 105 1.57 -12.48 12.70
CA ASP A 105 0.57 -12.05 13.67
C ASP A 105 -0.08 -10.71 13.27
N VAL A 106 0.69 -9.75 12.76
CA VAL A 106 0.12 -8.49 12.28
C VAL A 106 -0.65 -8.70 10.98
N ASN A 107 -0.05 -9.35 9.97
CA ASN A 107 -0.59 -9.39 8.62
C ASN A 107 -1.71 -10.42 8.42
N ALA A 108 -1.68 -11.55 9.14
CA ALA A 108 -2.66 -12.62 9.00
C ALA A 108 -3.59 -12.70 10.22
N VAL A 109 -3.05 -12.82 11.45
CA VAL A 109 -3.89 -12.96 12.66
C VAL A 109 -4.65 -11.67 12.95
N GLY A 110 -4.00 -10.50 12.84
CA GLY A 110 -4.66 -9.21 12.99
C GLY A 110 -5.77 -9.00 11.97
N THR A 111 -5.55 -9.39 10.71
CA THR A 111 -6.60 -9.38 9.68
C THR A 111 -7.77 -10.28 10.05
N LEU A 112 -7.51 -11.50 10.55
CA LEU A 112 -8.55 -12.43 11.00
C LEU A 112 -9.35 -11.84 12.16
N ASN A 113 -8.70 -11.23 13.15
CA ASN A 113 -9.38 -10.62 14.29
C ASN A 113 -10.38 -9.53 13.84
N LEU A 114 -9.98 -8.67 12.92
CA LEU A 114 -10.84 -7.61 12.38
C LEU A 114 -11.99 -8.16 11.53
N LEU A 115 -11.73 -9.15 10.67
CA LEU A 115 -12.76 -9.79 9.85
C LEU A 115 -13.81 -10.49 10.70
N GLU A 116 -13.39 -11.21 11.75
CA GLU A 116 -14.31 -11.92 12.64
C GLU A 116 -15.11 -10.95 13.51
N ALA A 117 -14.49 -9.91 14.06
CA ALA A 117 -15.19 -8.87 14.79
C ALA A 117 -16.23 -8.14 13.90
N CYS A 118 -15.86 -7.85 12.64
CA CYS A 118 -16.79 -7.29 11.65
C CYS A 118 -17.98 -8.23 11.41
N ARG A 119 -17.74 -9.51 11.20
CA ARG A 119 -18.79 -10.52 10.97
C ARG A 119 -19.77 -10.62 12.13
N ILE A 120 -19.27 -10.53 13.37
CA ILE A 120 -20.10 -10.70 14.57
C ILE A 120 -20.88 -9.42 14.89
N HIS A 121 -20.22 -8.27 14.88
CA HIS A 121 -20.76 -7.02 15.41
C HIS A 121 -21.25 -6.03 14.33
N CYS A 122 -20.67 -6.07 13.13
CA CYS A 122 -20.98 -5.14 12.03
C CYS A 122 -21.18 -5.88 10.70
N PRO A 123 -22.08 -6.88 10.58
CA PRO A 123 -22.20 -7.74 9.40
C PRO A 123 -22.61 -6.99 8.12
N ASP A 124 -23.22 -5.82 8.27
CA ASP A 124 -23.63 -4.96 7.13
C ASP A 124 -22.56 -3.96 6.69
N ALA A 125 -21.47 -3.83 7.46
CA ALA A 125 -20.38 -2.92 7.14
C ALA A 125 -19.65 -3.33 5.86
N VAL A 126 -19.12 -2.33 5.16
CA VAL A 126 -18.15 -2.57 4.08
C VAL A 126 -16.76 -2.73 4.71
N PHE A 127 -16.06 -3.79 4.33
CA PHE A 127 -14.70 -4.06 4.78
C PHE A 127 -13.74 -3.96 3.60
N ILE A 128 -12.72 -3.09 3.70
CA ILE A 128 -11.70 -2.92 2.68
C ILE A 128 -10.38 -3.44 3.23
N HIS A 129 -9.82 -4.46 2.60
CA HIS A 129 -8.51 -5.02 2.95
C HIS A 129 -7.43 -4.51 2.00
N MET A 130 -6.46 -3.75 2.54
CA MET A 130 -5.28 -3.35 1.79
C MET A 130 -4.29 -4.51 1.73
N SER A 131 -4.29 -5.23 0.61
CA SER A 131 -3.37 -6.29 0.26
C SER A 131 -2.16 -5.74 -0.53
N THR A 132 -1.40 -6.58 -1.21
CA THR A 132 -0.17 -6.21 -1.91
C THR A 132 0.03 -7.04 -3.18
N ASN A 133 0.75 -6.50 -4.15
CA ASN A 133 1.22 -7.24 -5.32
C ASN A 133 2.20 -8.38 -4.98
N LYS A 134 2.74 -8.40 -3.75
CA LYS A 134 3.67 -9.46 -3.31
C LYS A 134 2.98 -10.83 -3.10
N VAL A 135 1.65 -10.85 -3.11
CA VAL A 135 0.87 -12.11 -3.16
C VAL A 135 1.14 -12.92 -4.44
N TYR A 136 1.63 -12.29 -5.51
CA TYR A 136 2.07 -12.97 -6.74
C TYR A 136 3.49 -13.58 -6.64
N GLY A 137 4.22 -13.28 -5.57
CA GLY A 137 5.59 -13.73 -5.35
C GLY A 137 6.55 -13.24 -6.44
N ASP A 138 7.55 -14.07 -6.79
CA ASP A 138 8.53 -13.81 -7.85
C ASP A 138 8.03 -14.16 -9.27
N ARG A 139 6.80 -14.64 -9.39
CA ARG A 139 6.26 -15.14 -10.65
C ARG A 139 6.22 -14.08 -11.78
N PRO A 140 5.99 -12.79 -11.54
CA PRO A 140 6.11 -11.76 -12.57
C PRO A 140 7.50 -11.73 -13.24
N ASN A 141 8.57 -12.13 -12.53
CA ASN A 141 9.92 -12.20 -13.09
C ASN A 141 10.13 -13.37 -14.10
N LYS A 142 9.16 -14.31 -14.16
CA LYS A 142 9.20 -15.45 -15.11
C LYS A 142 8.54 -15.11 -16.44
N ILE A 143 7.87 -13.96 -16.54
CA ILE A 143 7.35 -13.45 -17.81
C ILE A 143 8.52 -12.99 -18.67
N LYS A 144 8.43 -13.22 -19.99
CA LYS A 144 9.44 -12.74 -20.92
C LYS A 144 9.53 -11.22 -20.87
N LEU A 145 10.75 -10.72 -20.66
CA LEU A 145 11.04 -9.29 -20.57
C LEU A 145 11.95 -8.84 -21.71
N LYS A 146 11.80 -7.59 -22.10
CA LYS A 146 12.68 -6.87 -23.03
C LYS A 146 13.42 -5.77 -22.29
N GLU A 147 14.74 -5.75 -22.44
CA GLU A 147 15.57 -4.66 -21.93
C GLU A 147 15.57 -3.50 -22.93
N HIS A 148 15.14 -2.32 -22.46
CA HIS A 148 15.26 -1.05 -23.17
C HIS A 148 16.43 -0.24 -22.60
N GLU A 149 16.65 0.96 -23.12
CA GLU A 149 17.73 1.84 -22.69
C GLU A 149 17.61 2.19 -21.19
N THR A 150 16.41 2.55 -20.72
CA THR A 150 16.14 3.03 -19.35
C THR A 150 15.34 2.06 -18.49
N ARG A 151 14.68 1.04 -19.06
CA ARG A 151 13.76 0.15 -18.35
C ARG A 151 13.70 -1.27 -18.86
N TRP A 152 13.21 -2.17 -18.02
CA TRP A 152 12.63 -3.44 -18.45
C TRP A 152 11.14 -3.26 -18.74
N ASP A 153 10.61 -3.99 -19.74
CA ASP A 153 9.18 -4.06 -20.01
C ASP A 153 8.77 -5.48 -20.40
N TYR A 154 7.48 -5.81 -20.31
CA TYR A 154 6.96 -7.09 -20.72
C TYR A 154 7.05 -7.25 -22.25
N ASP A 155 7.64 -8.39 -22.68
CA ASP A 155 7.72 -8.82 -24.09
C ASP A 155 6.70 -9.96 -24.36
N ASP A 156 5.55 -9.90 -23.71
CA ASP A 156 4.44 -10.85 -23.86
C ASP A 156 3.15 -10.05 -24.04
N PRO A 157 2.44 -10.21 -25.18
CA PRO A 157 1.20 -9.48 -25.44
C PRO A 157 0.11 -9.66 -24.39
N LYS A 158 0.12 -10.79 -23.66
CA LYS A 158 -0.84 -11.05 -22.58
C LYS A 158 -0.71 -10.04 -21.42
N TYR A 159 0.50 -9.53 -21.20
CA TYR A 159 0.79 -8.65 -20.06
C TYR A 159 1.11 -7.21 -20.47
N VAL A 160 0.72 -6.82 -21.69
CA VAL A 160 0.98 -5.46 -22.20
C VAL A 160 0.30 -4.38 -21.36
N ASN A 161 -0.80 -4.69 -20.70
CA ASN A 161 -1.53 -3.78 -19.79
C ASN A 161 -1.11 -3.95 -18.32
N GLY A 162 -0.28 -4.94 -18.01
CA GLY A 162 0.17 -5.25 -16.66
C GLY A 162 -0.29 -6.62 -16.17
N ILE A 163 -0.08 -6.86 -14.89
CA ILE A 163 -0.45 -8.10 -14.22
C ILE A 163 -1.93 -8.05 -13.83
N PRO A 164 -2.77 -8.98 -14.31
CA PRO A 164 -4.19 -9.06 -13.94
C PRO A 164 -4.40 -9.80 -12.60
N GLU A 165 -5.61 -9.74 -12.05
CA GLU A 165 -5.96 -10.34 -10.75
C GLU A 165 -5.99 -11.88 -10.77
N ASP A 166 -6.20 -12.49 -11.94
CA ASP A 166 -6.16 -13.94 -12.15
C ASP A 166 -4.74 -14.50 -12.35
N PHE A 167 -3.71 -13.63 -12.23
CA PHE A 167 -2.33 -14.07 -12.30
C PHE A 167 -2.02 -15.05 -11.18
N PRO A 168 -1.39 -16.21 -11.49
CA PRO A 168 -1.19 -17.28 -10.53
C PRO A 168 -0.37 -16.87 -9.30
N ILE A 169 -0.81 -17.33 -8.13
CA ILE A 169 -0.16 -17.10 -6.83
C ILE A 169 0.65 -18.30 -6.35
N ASP A 170 0.41 -19.49 -6.91
CA ASP A 170 1.06 -20.73 -6.48
C ASP A 170 2.46 -20.92 -7.08
N GLN A 171 3.27 -21.77 -6.42
CA GLN A 171 4.61 -22.20 -6.89
C GLN A 171 5.53 -21.02 -7.24
N SER A 172 5.51 -20.01 -6.40
CA SER A 172 6.39 -18.84 -6.50
C SER A 172 7.01 -18.50 -5.14
N LEU A 173 8.14 -17.80 -5.16
CA LEU A 173 8.81 -17.34 -3.94
C LEU A 173 8.16 -16.03 -3.47
N HIS A 174 7.32 -16.11 -2.42
CA HIS A 174 6.60 -14.95 -1.89
C HIS A 174 7.39 -14.08 -0.92
N SER A 175 8.48 -14.56 -0.34
CA SER A 175 9.03 -14.13 0.94
C SER A 175 8.05 -14.36 2.10
N LEU A 176 8.50 -14.24 3.36
CA LEU A 176 7.61 -14.39 4.52
C LEU A 176 6.55 -13.28 4.56
N PHE A 177 6.94 -12.04 4.26
CA PHE A 177 6.01 -10.92 4.10
C PHE A 177 4.90 -11.20 3.07
N GLY A 178 5.28 -11.66 1.88
CA GLY A 178 4.31 -12.01 0.84
C GLY A 178 3.39 -13.14 1.27
N ALA A 179 3.90 -14.13 2.00
CA ALA A 179 3.12 -15.27 2.51
C ALA A 179 2.11 -14.84 3.59
N SER A 180 2.51 -14.01 4.56
CA SER A 180 1.60 -13.51 5.60
C SER A 180 0.51 -12.61 5.02
N LYS A 181 0.85 -11.73 4.06
CA LYS A 181 -0.13 -10.90 3.35
C LYS A 181 -1.06 -11.73 2.47
N LEU A 182 -0.56 -12.80 1.83
CA LEU A 182 -1.40 -13.73 1.07
C LEU A 182 -2.39 -14.46 1.97
N ALA A 183 -2.00 -14.88 3.18
CA ALA A 183 -2.92 -15.48 4.13
C ALA A 183 -4.07 -14.53 4.48
N GLY A 184 -3.80 -13.25 4.78
CA GLY A 184 -4.82 -12.23 5.01
C GLY A 184 -5.70 -11.95 3.77
N ASP A 185 -5.09 -11.92 2.58
CA ASP A 185 -5.78 -11.74 1.29
C ASP A 185 -6.82 -12.86 1.03
N ILE A 186 -6.42 -14.11 1.20
CA ILE A 186 -7.30 -15.27 1.02
C ILE A 186 -8.39 -15.30 2.10
N LEU A 187 -8.05 -15.04 3.37
CA LEU A 187 -9.05 -14.94 4.43
C LEU A 187 -10.11 -13.88 4.08
N ALA A 188 -9.70 -12.70 3.67
CA ALA A 188 -10.62 -11.63 3.29
C ALA A 188 -11.55 -12.04 2.13
N GLN A 189 -11.01 -12.75 1.12
CA GLN A 189 -11.83 -13.30 0.03
C GLN A 189 -12.87 -14.29 0.55
N GLU A 190 -12.47 -15.22 1.45
CA GLU A 190 -13.37 -16.23 2.00
C GLU A 190 -14.45 -15.60 2.89
N TYR A 191 -14.15 -14.59 3.68
CA TYR A 191 -15.17 -13.88 4.45
C TYR A 191 -16.21 -13.20 3.55
N GLY A 192 -15.80 -12.69 2.39
CA GLY A 192 -16.74 -12.19 1.39
C GLY A 192 -17.56 -13.29 0.71
N ARG A 193 -16.92 -14.37 0.27
CA ARG A 193 -17.56 -15.43 -0.52
C ARG A 193 -18.37 -16.41 0.33
N TYR A 194 -17.83 -16.80 1.49
CA TYR A 194 -18.44 -17.81 2.35
C TYR A 194 -19.49 -17.22 3.29
N PHE A 195 -19.21 -16.06 3.89
CA PHE A 195 -20.13 -15.41 4.83
C PHE A 195 -20.96 -14.29 4.21
N GLY A 196 -20.67 -13.86 2.99
CA GLY A 196 -21.41 -12.80 2.30
C GLY A 196 -21.09 -11.39 2.80
N LEU A 197 -19.99 -11.19 3.57
CA LEU A 197 -19.59 -9.87 3.99
C LEU A 197 -19.17 -9.01 2.79
N LYS A 198 -19.43 -7.72 2.85
CA LYS A 198 -19.09 -6.76 1.81
C LYS A 198 -17.58 -6.44 1.81
N VAL A 199 -16.76 -7.48 1.59
CA VAL A 199 -15.29 -7.36 1.64
C VAL A 199 -14.73 -7.12 0.24
N GLY A 200 -13.90 -6.07 0.10
CA GLY A 200 -13.07 -5.81 -1.08
C GLY A 200 -11.58 -5.94 -0.77
N ILE A 201 -10.85 -6.61 -1.63
CA ILE A 201 -9.42 -6.85 -1.49
C ILE A 201 -8.65 -6.05 -2.54
N PHE A 202 -7.75 -5.16 -2.12
CA PHE A 202 -6.97 -4.32 -3.01
C PHE A 202 -5.49 -4.65 -2.92
N ARG A 203 -4.94 -5.24 -4.00
CA ARG A 203 -3.54 -5.62 -4.12
C ARG A 203 -2.71 -4.44 -4.60
N GLY A 204 -2.13 -3.72 -3.64
CA GLY A 204 -1.38 -2.50 -3.91
C GLY A 204 -0.07 -2.73 -4.66
N GLY A 205 0.21 -1.87 -5.64
CA GLY A 205 1.51 -1.66 -6.26
C GLY A 205 2.43 -0.81 -5.37
N CYS A 206 3.14 0.15 -5.94
CA CYS A 206 3.90 1.12 -5.16
C CYS A 206 2.99 2.28 -4.75
N LEU A 207 2.49 2.20 -3.50
CA LEU A 207 1.68 3.26 -2.91
C LEU A 207 2.57 4.42 -2.50
N THR A 208 2.25 5.61 -2.95
CA THR A 208 3.07 6.82 -2.77
C THR A 208 2.23 8.00 -2.31
N GLY A 209 2.88 9.04 -1.83
CA GLY A 209 2.23 10.28 -1.42
C GLY A 209 3.09 11.09 -0.46
N PRO A 210 2.73 12.36 -0.25
CA PRO A 210 3.56 13.32 0.48
C PRO A 210 3.70 13.02 1.98
N HIS A 211 2.73 12.29 2.57
CA HIS A 211 2.72 11.98 4.00
C HIS A 211 3.33 10.60 4.34
N HIS A 212 4.12 10.04 3.44
CA HIS A 212 4.83 8.80 3.69
C HIS A 212 6.08 9.04 4.56
N SER A 213 6.21 8.32 5.68
CA SER A 213 7.48 8.19 6.40
C SER A 213 8.37 7.19 5.65
N GLY A 214 8.90 7.63 4.48
CA GLY A 214 9.74 6.79 3.64
C GLY A 214 11.08 6.49 4.31
N VAL A 215 11.47 5.21 4.28
CA VAL A 215 12.76 4.72 4.77
C VAL A 215 13.41 3.87 3.68
N GLU A 216 14.72 3.67 3.75
CA GLU A 216 15.48 2.90 2.74
C GLU A 216 14.87 1.52 2.44
N LEU A 217 14.29 0.87 3.46
CA LEU A 217 13.70 -0.46 3.34
C LEU A 217 12.22 -0.46 2.93
N HIS A 218 11.55 0.71 2.92
CA HIS A 218 10.14 0.81 2.56
C HIS A 218 9.74 2.22 2.11
N GLY A 219 9.12 2.32 0.91
CA GLY A 219 8.74 3.60 0.30
C GLY A 219 9.85 4.21 -0.54
N PHE A 220 10.35 3.43 -1.51
CA PHE A 220 11.55 3.76 -2.29
C PHE A 220 11.49 5.13 -2.97
N LEU A 221 10.34 5.51 -3.58
CA LEU A 221 10.25 6.77 -4.31
C LEU A 221 10.34 7.98 -3.36
N ASN A 222 9.66 7.90 -2.22
CA ASN A 222 9.71 8.95 -1.21
C ASN A 222 11.14 9.09 -0.61
N TYR A 223 11.80 7.95 -0.34
CA TYR A 223 13.19 7.95 0.11
C TYR A 223 14.15 8.48 -0.97
N LEU A 224 13.93 8.12 -2.24
CA LEU A 224 14.74 8.59 -3.37
C LEU A 224 14.64 10.13 -3.53
N VAL A 225 13.43 10.70 -3.45
CA VAL A 225 13.20 12.14 -3.46
C VAL A 225 13.96 12.83 -2.31
N LEU A 226 13.82 12.28 -1.09
CA LEU A 226 14.52 12.84 0.09
C LEU A 226 16.03 12.84 -0.07
N VAL A 227 16.60 11.73 -0.56
CA VAL A 227 18.07 11.61 -0.77
C VAL A 227 18.53 12.54 -1.89
N ALA A 228 17.75 12.65 -2.97
CA ALA A 228 18.09 13.56 -4.08
C ALA A 228 18.11 15.03 -3.63
N LEU A 229 17.09 15.47 -2.87
CA LEU A 229 17.05 16.85 -2.35
C LEU A 229 18.23 17.19 -1.44
N ARG A 230 18.79 16.19 -0.76
CA ARG A 230 19.98 16.31 0.10
C ARG A 230 21.30 16.08 -0.64
N GLU A 231 21.24 15.73 -1.93
CA GLU A 231 22.41 15.34 -2.75
C GLU A 231 23.25 14.23 -2.08
N GLY A 232 22.54 13.30 -1.38
CA GLY A 232 23.15 12.21 -0.64
C GLY A 232 23.34 10.94 -1.47
N PRO A 233 24.01 9.91 -0.91
CA PRO A 233 24.23 8.64 -1.59
C PRO A 233 22.94 7.78 -1.65
N TYR A 234 22.66 7.21 -2.84
CA TYR A 234 21.59 6.24 -3.04
C TYR A 234 22.14 5.00 -3.73
N THR A 235 21.96 3.83 -3.12
CA THR A 235 22.44 2.55 -3.68
C THR A 235 21.37 1.89 -4.53
N ILE A 236 21.70 1.67 -5.80
CA ILE A 236 20.89 0.87 -6.73
C ILE A 236 21.23 -0.61 -6.51
N PHE A 237 20.22 -1.44 -6.23
CA PHE A 237 20.37 -2.87 -6.03
C PHE A 237 19.90 -3.65 -7.26
N GLY A 238 20.85 -4.19 -8.02
CA GLY A 238 20.62 -5.06 -9.16
C GLY A 238 19.90 -4.43 -10.34
N TYR A 239 19.66 -5.25 -11.33
CA TYR A 239 18.88 -4.94 -12.55
C TYR A 239 19.32 -3.67 -13.30
N LYS A 240 20.53 -3.17 -13.05
CA LYS A 240 21.10 -1.93 -13.64
C LYS A 240 20.27 -0.66 -13.36
N GLY A 241 19.43 -0.67 -12.32
CA GLY A 241 18.50 0.44 -12.05
C GLY A 241 17.29 0.50 -13.01
N LYS A 242 17.14 -0.49 -13.90
CA LYS A 242 16.08 -0.56 -14.90
C LYS A 242 14.81 -1.28 -14.41
N GLN A 243 14.76 -1.71 -13.14
CA GLN A 243 13.58 -2.32 -12.55
C GLN A 243 12.40 -1.35 -12.51
N VAL A 244 11.24 -1.82 -12.97
CA VAL A 244 10.03 -1.00 -13.16
C VAL A 244 9.01 -1.25 -12.08
N ARG A 245 8.40 -0.18 -11.57
CA ARG A 245 7.26 -0.18 -10.65
C ARG A 245 6.23 0.85 -11.06
N ASP A 246 4.95 0.52 -10.89
CA ASP A 246 3.86 1.46 -11.04
C ASP A 246 3.62 2.23 -9.74
N GLN A 247 3.50 3.54 -9.87
CA GLN A 247 3.32 4.46 -8.74
C GLN A 247 1.86 4.94 -8.70
N ILE A 248 1.22 4.85 -7.53
CA ILE A 248 -0.13 5.39 -7.35
C ILE A 248 -0.16 6.33 -6.15
N HIS A 249 -0.81 7.48 -6.32
CA HIS A 249 -0.99 8.44 -5.24
C HIS A 249 -1.97 7.91 -4.18
N SER A 250 -1.70 8.20 -2.90
CA SER A 250 -2.58 7.79 -1.79
C SER A 250 -4.02 8.27 -1.95
N HIS A 251 -4.23 9.44 -2.55
CA HIS A 251 -5.56 9.96 -2.87
C HIS A 251 -6.33 9.03 -3.83
N ASP A 252 -5.70 8.60 -4.93
CA ASP A 252 -6.34 7.70 -5.91
C ASP A 252 -6.64 6.32 -5.31
N VAL A 253 -5.83 5.88 -4.33
CA VAL A 253 -6.09 4.66 -3.55
C VAL A 253 -7.38 4.82 -2.75
N ILE A 254 -7.51 5.92 -1.98
CA ILE A 254 -8.70 6.14 -1.15
C ILE A 254 -9.94 6.39 -2.01
N ASN A 255 -9.78 7.04 -3.14
CA ASN A 255 -10.87 7.22 -4.10
C ASN A 255 -11.38 5.87 -4.66
N ALA A 256 -10.47 4.91 -4.94
CA ALA A 256 -10.87 3.55 -5.32
C ALA A 256 -11.65 2.84 -4.19
N PHE A 257 -11.20 2.99 -2.95
CA PHE A 257 -11.90 2.44 -1.79
C PHE A 257 -13.29 3.04 -1.62
N TRP A 258 -13.43 4.35 -1.86
CA TRP A 258 -14.72 5.03 -1.78
C TRP A 258 -15.69 4.57 -2.87
N HIS A 259 -15.22 4.37 -4.10
CA HIS A 259 -16.04 3.79 -5.17
C HIS A 259 -16.52 2.38 -4.81
N PHE A 260 -15.63 1.53 -4.26
CA PHE A 260 -16.01 0.21 -3.78
C PHE A 260 -17.04 0.31 -2.63
N ALA A 261 -16.83 1.21 -1.67
CA ALA A 261 -17.72 1.35 -0.53
C ALA A 261 -19.16 1.72 -0.91
N GLN A 262 -19.35 2.41 -2.05
CA GLN A 262 -20.68 2.80 -2.56
C GLN A 262 -21.40 1.68 -3.31
N ASP A 263 -20.67 0.77 -3.95
CA ASP A 263 -21.22 -0.39 -4.68
C ASP A 263 -20.35 -1.62 -4.41
N PRO A 264 -20.39 -2.19 -3.18
CA PRO A 264 -19.48 -3.28 -2.79
C PRO A 264 -19.82 -4.57 -3.54
N LYS A 265 -18.76 -5.25 -4.02
CA LYS A 265 -18.82 -6.56 -4.66
C LYS A 265 -18.11 -7.58 -3.74
N PRO A 266 -18.88 -8.39 -2.97
CA PRO A 266 -18.35 -9.25 -1.92
C PRO A 266 -17.27 -10.23 -2.39
N GLY A 267 -16.12 -10.22 -1.72
CA GLY A 267 -14.99 -11.12 -1.99
C GLY A 267 -14.23 -10.83 -3.29
N GLU A 268 -14.47 -9.67 -3.92
CA GLU A 268 -13.76 -9.28 -5.12
C GLU A 268 -12.36 -8.75 -4.85
N VAL A 269 -11.45 -9.12 -5.73
CA VAL A 269 -10.04 -8.73 -5.70
C VAL A 269 -9.76 -7.74 -6.82
N TYR A 270 -9.02 -6.68 -6.50
CA TYR A 270 -8.57 -5.67 -7.46
C TYR A 270 -7.08 -5.42 -7.33
N ASN A 271 -6.37 -5.36 -8.45
CA ASN A 271 -5.05 -4.75 -8.48
C ASN A 271 -5.20 -3.22 -8.39
N LEU A 272 -4.37 -2.60 -7.58
CA LEU A 272 -4.42 -1.16 -7.34
C LEU A 272 -3.01 -0.55 -7.38
N GLY A 273 -2.67 0.04 -8.50
CA GLY A 273 -1.39 0.66 -8.77
C GLY A 273 -1.53 1.80 -9.77
N GLY A 274 -0.42 2.32 -10.25
CA GLY A 274 -0.41 3.36 -11.27
C GLY A 274 -0.62 2.83 -12.69
N GLY A 275 -0.69 1.51 -12.87
CA GLY A 275 -0.76 0.89 -14.18
C GLY A 275 0.46 1.21 -15.05
N LYS A 276 0.36 0.88 -16.33
CA LYS A 276 1.46 1.13 -17.30
C LYS A 276 1.79 2.62 -17.43
N GLY A 277 0.81 3.51 -17.33
CA GLY A 277 0.98 4.96 -17.53
C GLY A 277 1.85 5.62 -16.45
N ASN A 278 1.75 5.15 -15.21
CA ASN A 278 2.54 5.62 -14.08
C ASN A 278 3.65 4.63 -13.68
N ALA A 279 4.04 3.72 -14.59
CA ALA A 279 5.14 2.81 -14.37
C ALA A 279 6.47 3.43 -14.82
N ALA A 280 7.42 3.50 -13.90
CA ALA A 280 8.76 4.01 -14.19
C ALA A 280 9.84 3.11 -13.59
N SER A 281 11.00 3.09 -14.24
CA SER A 281 12.20 2.49 -13.67
C SER A 281 12.83 3.40 -12.62
N LEU A 282 13.78 2.86 -11.84
CA LEU A 282 14.51 3.67 -10.88
C LEU A 282 15.29 4.80 -11.59
N ILE A 283 15.93 4.51 -12.73
CA ILE A 283 16.65 5.53 -13.51
C ILE A 283 15.68 6.63 -13.96
N GLU A 284 14.53 6.27 -14.51
CA GLU A 284 13.51 7.23 -14.95
C GLU A 284 12.97 8.06 -13.78
N CYS A 285 12.78 7.47 -12.59
CA CYS A 285 12.43 8.22 -11.40
C CYS A 285 13.51 9.25 -11.02
N VAL A 286 14.80 8.89 -11.10
CA VAL A 286 15.92 9.83 -10.85
C VAL A 286 15.89 10.98 -11.84
N ASP A 287 15.67 10.72 -13.13
CA ASP A 287 15.63 11.75 -14.16
C ASP A 287 14.42 12.70 -13.99
N ILE A 288 13.27 12.17 -13.57
CA ILE A 288 12.09 12.98 -13.23
C ILE A 288 12.40 13.90 -12.03
N ILE A 289 13.01 13.35 -10.96
CA ILE A 289 13.37 14.13 -9.77
C ILE A 289 14.37 15.24 -10.11
N GLU A 290 15.41 14.93 -10.89
CA GLU A 290 16.40 15.91 -11.32
C GLU A 290 15.76 17.03 -12.15
N ARG A 291 14.91 16.70 -13.10
CA ARG A 291 14.21 17.68 -13.93
C ARG A 291 13.31 18.64 -13.11
N LEU A 292 12.60 18.10 -12.10
CA LEU A 292 11.66 18.87 -11.28
C LEU A 292 12.33 19.65 -10.15
N SER A 293 13.41 19.13 -9.57
CA SER A 293 14.07 19.71 -8.39
C SER A 293 15.37 20.46 -8.69
N GLY A 294 16.01 20.15 -9.81
CA GLY A 294 17.39 20.54 -10.11
C GLY A 294 18.43 19.77 -9.29
N LYS A 295 18.02 18.71 -8.57
CA LYS A 295 18.87 17.92 -7.67
C LYS A 295 18.89 16.46 -8.08
N ARG A 296 20.08 15.82 -7.96
CA ARG A 296 20.28 14.40 -8.27
C ARG A 296 21.00 13.73 -7.09
N PRO A 297 20.60 12.50 -6.70
CA PRO A 297 21.33 11.74 -5.69
C PRO A 297 22.69 11.27 -6.24
N GLU A 298 23.65 11.06 -5.36
CA GLU A 298 24.89 10.36 -5.69
C GLU A 298 24.59 8.85 -5.84
N LEU A 299 24.62 8.35 -7.06
CA LEU A 299 24.25 6.96 -7.35
C LEU A 299 25.44 6.01 -7.16
N THR A 300 25.25 4.99 -6.34
CA THR A 300 26.13 3.83 -6.23
C THR A 300 25.41 2.58 -6.73
N TYR A 301 26.15 1.55 -7.12
CA TYR A 301 25.55 0.33 -7.67
C TYR A 301 26.06 -0.92 -6.95
N SER A 302 25.13 -1.84 -6.67
CA SER A 302 25.39 -3.18 -6.15
C SER A 302 24.79 -4.21 -7.08
N ASP A 303 25.56 -5.25 -7.46
CA ASP A 303 25.06 -6.36 -8.28
C ASP A 303 24.09 -7.29 -7.53
N GLN A 304 23.94 -7.11 -6.20
CA GLN A 304 23.06 -7.94 -5.39
C GLN A 304 21.60 -7.49 -5.55
N ASN A 305 20.76 -8.40 -6.03
CA ASN A 305 19.31 -8.17 -6.08
C ASN A 305 18.69 -8.37 -4.68
N ARG A 306 17.68 -7.58 -4.35
CA ARG A 306 16.87 -7.83 -3.15
C ARG A 306 15.97 -9.06 -3.36
N ILE A 307 15.92 -9.94 -2.36
CA ILE A 307 15.05 -11.13 -2.40
C ILE A 307 13.58 -10.70 -2.44
N GLY A 308 12.79 -11.30 -3.32
CA GLY A 308 11.36 -10.98 -3.49
C GLY A 308 11.08 -9.71 -4.28
N ASP A 309 12.10 -9.11 -4.89
CA ASP A 309 11.91 -7.93 -5.73
C ASP A 309 11.54 -8.30 -7.17
N HIS A 310 10.68 -7.48 -7.79
CA HIS A 310 10.29 -7.67 -9.19
C HIS A 310 11.28 -6.95 -10.12
N ILE A 311 11.55 -7.54 -11.28
CA ILE A 311 12.29 -6.85 -12.37
C ILE A 311 11.37 -5.84 -13.02
N CYS A 312 10.16 -6.28 -13.36
CA CYS A 312 9.11 -5.44 -13.92
C CYS A 312 7.79 -5.80 -13.23
N TYR A 313 7.09 -4.79 -12.73
CA TYR A 313 5.73 -4.94 -12.25
C TYR A 313 4.94 -3.66 -12.49
N TYR A 314 3.80 -3.79 -13.11
CA TYR A 314 2.72 -2.81 -13.10
C TYR A 314 1.37 -3.51 -13.17
N SER A 315 0.39 -2.91 -12.53
CA SER A 315 -0.95 -3.45 -12.35
C SER A 315 -1.77 -3.31 -13.63
N ASP A 316 -2.52 -4.34 -14.02
CA ASP A 316 -3.63 -4.17 -14.94
C ASP A 316 -4.83 -3.62 -14.16
N LEU A 317 -5.30 -2.43 -14.53
CA LEU A 317 -6.41 -1.74 -13.88
C LEU A 317 -7.77 -1.97 -14.58
N SER A 318 -7.79 -2.80 -15.60
CA SER A 318 -8.97 -3.00 -16.47
C SER A 318 -10.19 -3.48 -15.68
N LYS A 319 -10.00 -4.40 -14.72
CA LYS A 319 -11.08 -4.91 -13.88
C LYS A 319 -11.66 -3.82 -12.98
N LEU A 320 -10.80 -3.07 -12.28
CA LEU A 320 -11.22 -2.00 -11.39
C LEU A 320 -12.01 -0.92 -12.16
N ARG A 321 -11.48 -0.47 -13.30
CA ARG A 321 -12.15 0.49 -14.19
C ARG A 321 -13.49 -0.03 -14.74
N SER A 322 -13.56 -1.33 -15.06
CA SER A 322 -14.79 -1.96 -15.55
C SER A 322 -15.89 -2.01 -14.48
N HIS A 323 -15.52 -2.31 -13.23
CA HIS A 323 -16.48 -2.36 -12.13
C HIS A 323 -16.86 -0.97 -11.61
N TYR A 324 -15.93 -0.01 -11.69
CA TYR A 324 -16.09 1.37 -11.20
C TYR A 324 -15.67 2.38 -12.28
N PRO A 325 -16.49 2.58 -13.33
CA PRO A 325 -16.12 3.44 -14.47
C PRO A 325 -15.99 4.93 -14.10
N GLY A 326 -16.47 5.33 -12.92
CA GLY A 326 -16.25 6.68 -12.37
C GLY A 326 -14.89 6.87 -11.70
N TRP A 327 -14.10 5.80 -11.50
CA TRP A 327 -12.76 5.87 -10.93
C TRP A 327 -11.70 5.88 -12.02
N ASP A 328 -10.71 6.74 -11.87
CA ASP A 328 -9.44 6.70 -12.62
C ASP A 328 -8.33 7.35 -11.80
N LEU A 329 -7.10 7.24 -12.29
CA LEU A 329 -5.94 7.92 -11.73
C LEU A 329 -6.07 9.43 -11.98
N THR A 330 -5.89 10.22 -10.93
CA THR A 330 -5.93 11.69 -10.97
C THR A 330 -4.54 12.31 -10.89
N TYR A 331 -3.51 11.53 -10.51
CA TYR A 331 -2.13 11.96 -10.41
C TYR A 331 -1.24 11.17 -11.36
N THR A 332 -0.45 11.88 -12.15
CA THR A 332 0.70 11.33 -12.90
C THR A 332 1.89 11.12 -11.96
N ILE A 333 2.85 10.30 -12.37
CA ILE A 333 4.10 10.11 -11.59
C ILE A 333 4.86 11.43 -11.39
N GLU A 334 4.81 12.35 -12.37
CA GLU A 334 5.44 13.67 -12.28
C GLU A 334 4.78 14.53 -11.20
N GLU A 335 3.45 14.60 -11.17
CA GLU A 335 2.69 15.33 -10.14
C GLU A 335 2.91 14.74 -8.75
N ILE A 336 3.00 13.41 -8.63
CA ILE A 336 3.34 12.73 -7.36
C ILE A 336 4.73 13.18 -6.88
N VAL A 337 5.73 13.18 -7.76
CA VAL A 337 7.10 13.59 -7.40
C VAL A 337 7.17 15.08 -7.08
N GLU A 338 6.46 15.94 -7.83
CA GLU A 338 6.40 17.38 -7.58
C GLU A 338 5.83 17.70 -6.20
N GLU A 339 4.70 17.08 -5.85
CA GLU A 339 4.08 17.24 -4.52
C GLU A 339 5.02 16.79 -3.39
N MET A 340 5.73 15.67 -3.56
CA MET A 340 6.74 15.21 -2.59
C MET A 340 7.88 16.22 -2.43
N ILE A 341 8.38 16.77 -3.54
CA ILE A 341 9.47 17.77 -3.52
C ILE A 341 9.02 19.01 -2.77
N LEU A 342 7.82 19.53 -3.06
CA LEU A 342 7.27 20.71 -2.39
C LEU A 342 7.18 20.48 -0.88
N LEU A 343 6.57 19.40 -0.46
CA LEU A 343 6.39 19.11 0.97
C LEU A 343 7.72 18.86 1.72
N MET A 344 8.73 18.29 1.06
CA MET A 344 10.02 18.00 1.68
C MET A 344 10.97 19.20 1.72
N ARG A 345 10.75 20.23 0.90
CA ARG A 345 11.49 21.51 0.97
C ARG A 345 11.08 22.32 2.18
N ASP A 346 9.84 22.18 2.64
CA ASP A 346 9.27 22.92 3.76
C ASP A 346 9.54 22.26 5.13
N ARG A 347 10.20 21.09 5.13
CA ARG A 347 10.62 20.32 6.32
C ARG A 347 12.13 20.37 6.55
#